data_354067210b85e5baa33f34a5b49a4dd7
#
_entry.id   354067210b85e5baa33f34a5b49a4dd7
#
_cell.length_a   1.000
_cell.length_b   1.000
_cell.length_c   1.000
_cell.angle_alpha   90.00
_cell.angle_beta   90.00
_cell.angle_gamma   90.00
#
_symmetry.space_group_name_H-M   'P 1'
#
loop_
_entity.id
_entity.type
_entity.pdbx_description
1 polymer ?
#
loop_
_entity_poly.entity_id
_entity_poly.type
_entity_poly.pdbx_seq_one_letter_code
_entity_poly.pdbx_strand_id
1 'polypeptide(L)'
;MPSPFEFRFPPSLLPGATIAITAPSSGVHPGCLPRLDLVLGYFRKQGFQVIEGRCLRNQHKQTSASKTDRAAELLRFWLDPNISAIFPPWGGELLCEILPLVDINKLSKAGPKWISGFSDLSTFFFSLTTRTGLATLHSSNLMDLAPSQTDPLTNGQLSRMQAAGSGATWVQHSSQLHQTKWRDIEKEVDAP
;
A
#
# COMPACT_ATOMS: atom_id res chain seq x y z
N MET A 1 25.51 -21.96 0.31
CA MET A 1 24.28 -22.47 0.94
C MET A 1 23.13 -22.03 0.06
N PRO A 2 22.18 -22.87 -0.34
CA PRO A 2 21.01 -22.39 -1.05
C PRO A 2 20.30 -21.37 -0.16
N SER A 3 19.82 -20.28 -0.77
CA SER A 3 19.01 -19.30 -0.05
C SER A 3 17.82 -20.04 0.56
N PRO A 4 17.54 -19.91 1.87
CA PRO A 4 16.45 -20.66 2.49
C PRO A 4 15.05 -20.20 2.02
N PHE A 5 14.99 -19.15 1.16
CA PHE A 5 13.74 -18.58 0.67
C PHE A 5 13.82 -18.33 -0.84
N GLU A 6 12.92 -18.94 -1.58
CA GLU A 6 12.61 -18.53 -2.93
C GLU A 6 11.68 -17.30 -2.85
N PHE A 7 12.13 -16.16 -3.37
CA PHE A 7 11.29 -14.96 -3.43
C PHE A 7 10.18 -15.14 -4.45
N ARG A 8 8.95 -14.86 -4.00
CA ARG A 8 7.73 -14.92 -4.82
C ARG A 8 7.22 -13.51 -5.06
N PHE A 9 7.18 -13.14 -6.32
CA PHE A 9 6.75 -11.81 -6.75
C PHE A 9 5.27 -11.84 -7.16
N PRO A 10 4.51 -10.76 -6.90
CA PRO A 10 3.17 -10.63 -7.43
C PRO A 10 3.18 -10.55 -8.96
N PRO A 11 2.12 -11.02 -9.63
CA PRO A 11 1.96 -10.82 -11.07
C PRO A 11 1.80 -9.34 -11.41
N SER A 12 1.91 -8.99 -12.71
CA SER A 12 1.65 -7.64 -13.20
C SER A 12 0.29 -7.13 -12.74
N LEU A 13 0.25 -5.90 -12.22
CA LEU A 13 -0.98 -5.23 -11.82
C LEU A 13 -1.58 -4.47 -13.01
N LEU A 14 -2.50 -5.10 -13.72
CA LEU A 14 -3.08 -4.56 -14.95
C LEU A 14 -4.44 -3.87 -14.71
N PRO A 15 -4.85 -2.93 -15.58
CA PRO A 15 -6.21 -2.41 -15.58
C PRO A 15 -7.25 -3.54 -15.59
N GLY A 16 -8.36 -3.34 -14.90
CA GLY A 16 -9.37 -4.38 -14.64
C GLY A 16 -9.15 -5.12 -13.31
N ALA A 17 -7.94 -5.10 -12.76
CA ALA A 17 -7.66 -5.73 -11.47
C ALA A 17 -8.37 -5.02 -10.31
N THR A 18 -8.71 -5.78 -9.28
CA THR A 18 -9.28 -5.25 -8.03
C THR A 18 -8.15 -4.89 -7.07
N ILE A 19 -8.20 -3.67 -6.55
CA ILE A 19 -7.32 -3.19 -5.49
C ILE A 19 -8.12 -2.91 -4.22
N ALA A 20 -7.58 -3.28 -3.08
CA ALA A 20 -8.17 -3.01 -1.78
C ALA A 20 -7.39 -1.90 -1.06
N ILE A 21 -8.13 -0.99 -0.46
CA ILE A 21 -7.57 0.11 0.33
C ILE A 21 -7.95 -0.12 1.78
N THR A 22 -6.96 -0.30 2.63
CA THR A 22 -7.16 -0.53 4.07
C THR A 22 -6.09 0.17 4.90
N ALA A 23 -6.44 0.55 6.11
CA ALA A 23 -5.56 1.26 7.02
C ALA A 23 -5.12 0.35 8.19
N PRO A 24 -4.07 -0.45 8.04
CA PRO A 24 -3.61 -1.36 9.08
C PRO A 24 -2.91 -0.65 10.26
N SER A 25 -2.59 0.64 10.11
CA SER A 25 -2.05 1.51 11.14
C SER A 25 -2.96 2.72 11.34
N SER A 26 -2.56 3.91 10.89
CA SER A 26 -3.39 5.11 10.94
C SER A 26 -4.42 5.14 9.82
N GLY A 27 -5.64 5.59 10.14
CA GLY A 27 -6.68 5.82 9.16
C GLY A 27 -6.62 7.22 8.56
N VAL A 28 -7.56 7.54 7.69
CA VAL A 28 -7.66 8.87 7.08
C VAL A 28 -8.62 9.72 7.90
N HIS A 29 -8.11 10.78 8.52
CA HIS A 29 -8.95 11.69 9.28
C HIS A 29 -9.77 12.61 8.37
N PRO A 30 -10.86 13.22 8.89
CA PRO A 30 -11.84 13.94 8.06
C PRO A 30 -11.24 15.02 7.15
N GLY A 31 -10.23 15.76 7.61
CA GLY A 31 -9.60 16.82 6.82
C GLY A 31 -8.89 16.31 5.55
N CYS A 32 -8.42 15.07 5.55
CA CYS A 32 -7.73 14.44 4.41
C CYS A 32 -8.65 13.60 3.51
N LEU A 33 -9.94 13.48 3.81
CA LEU A 33 -10.87 12.70 2.96
C LEU A 33 -10.97 13.23 1.52
N PRO A 34 -10.96 14.55 1.25
CA PRO A 34 -10.96 15.04 -0.12
C PRO A 34 -9.76 14.53 -0.94
N ARG A 35 -8.56 14.47 -0.33
CA ARG A 35 -7.38 13.90 -0.99
C ARG A 35 -7.53 12.40 -1.22
N LEU A 36 -8.06 11.66 -0.25
CA LEU A 36 -8.35 10.24 -0.44
C LEU A 36 -9.27 10.03 -1.64
N ASP A 37 -10.38 10.78 -1.71
CA ASP A 37 -11.34 10.65 -2.82
C ASP A 37 -10.71 10.98 -4.17
N LEU A 38 -9.82 11.97 -4.22
CA LEU A 38 -9.05 12.32 -5.41
C LEU A 38 -8.19 11.15 -5.89
N VAL A 39 -7.42 10.54 -4.97
CA VAL A 39 -6.53 9.43 -5.29
C VAL A 39 -7.33 8.17 -5.69
N LEU A 40 -8.41 7.85 -4.98
CA LEU A 40 -9.28 6.73 -5.35
C LEU A 40 -9.93 6.94 -6.71
N GLY A 41 -10.35 8.18 -7.00
CA GLY A 41 -10.86 8.58 -8.32
C GLY A 41 -9.81 8.39 -9.43
N TYR A 42 -8.56 8.71 -9.16
CA TYR A 42 -7.45 8.47 -10.08
C TYR A 42 -7.30 6.97 -10.40
N PHE A 43 -7.24 6.09 -9.39
CA PHE A 43 -7.14 4.66 -9.64
C PHE A 43 -8.33 4.09 -10.43
N ARG A 44 -9.55 4.55 -10.15
CA ARG A 44 -10.74 4.17 -10.93
C ARG A 44 -10.63 4.61 -12.39
N LYS A 45 -10.11 5.83 -12.65
CA LYS A 45 -9.84 6.32 -14.02
C LYS A 45 -8.75 5.53 -14.73
N GLN A 46 -7.80 4.95 -13.99
CA GLN A 46 -6.80 4.02 -14.55
C GLN A 46 -7.37 2.62 -14.84
N GLY A 47 -8.65 2.40 -14.62
CA GLY A 47 -9.34 1.15 -14.92
C GLY A 47 -9.34 0.11 -13.79
N PHE A 48 -8.91 0.46 -12.58
CA PHE A 48 -8.94 -0.46 -11.43
C PHE A 48 -10.31 -0.48 -10.76
N GLN A 49 -10.70 -1.66 -10.27
CA GLN A 49 -11.80 -1.81 -9.34
C GLN A 49 -11.29 -1.51 -7.92
N VAL A 50 -11.88 -0.54 -7.24
CA VAL A 50 -11.41 -0.06 -5.93
C VAL A 50 -12.38 -0.48 -4.84
N ILE A 51 -11.91 -1.29 -3.90
CA ILE A 51 -12.66 -1.69 -2.70
C ILE A 51 -12.07 -0.96 -1.49
N GLU A 52 -12.91 -0.24 -0.77
CA GLU A 52 -12.53 0.45 0.46
C GLU A 52 -12.80 -0.42 1.68
N GLY A 53 -11.82 -0.49 2.57
CA GLY A 53 -11.94 -1.14 3.86
C GLY A 53 -12.71 -0.28 4.86
N ARG A 54 -13.31 -0.91 5.86
CA ARG A 54 -14.05 -0.22 6.92
C ARG A 54 -13.14 0.59 7.84
N CYS A 55 -11.88 0.17 7.97
CA CYS A 55 -10.88 0.87 8.79
C CYS A 55 -10.35 2.14 8.11
N LEU A 56 -10.59 2.34 6.81
CA LEU A 56 -9.92 3.38 6.02
C LEU A 56 -10.24 4.81 6.46
N ARG A 57 -11.54 5.14 6.56
CA ARG A 57 -12.04 6.51 6.75
C ARG A 57 -12.26 6.89 8.21
N ASN A 58 -11.61 6.18 9.11
CA ASN A 58 -11.70 6.42 10.54
C ASN A 58 -10.32 6.71 11.12
N GLN A 59 -10.28 7.63 12.07
CA GLN A 59 -9.07 7.89 12.86
C GLN A 59 -9.50 8.14 14.29
N HIS A 60 -9.05 7.28 15.21
CA HIS A 60 -9.24 7.44 16.63
C HIS A 60 -7.88 7.39 17.33
N LYS A 61 -7.50 8.48 17.96
CA LYS A 61 -6.14 8.65 18.51
C LYS A 61 -5.10 8.42 17.39
N GLN A 62 -4.25 7.41 17.52
CA GLN A 62 -3.18 7.11 16.58
C GLN A 62 -3.49 5.94 15.63
N THR A 63 -4.73 5.45 15.59
CA THR A 63 -5.09 4.27 14.80
C THR A 63 -6.41 4.45 14.05
N SER A 64 -6.57 3.67 12.98
CA SER A 64 -7.80 3.64 12.19
C SER A 64 -8.97 2.95 12.91
N ALA A 65 -8.66 1.90 13.69
CA ALA A 65 -9.62 1.07 14.38
C ALA A 65 -8.92 0.25 15.49
N SER A 66 -9.66 -0.64 16.16
CA SER A 66 -9.05 -1.60 17.07
C SER A 66 -8.00 -2.47 16.35
N LYS A 67 -6.99 -2.93 17.08
CA LYS A 67 -5.97 -3.83 16.50
C LYS A 67 -6.58 -5.08 15.90
N THR A 68 -7.66 -5.59 16.50
CA THR A 68 -8.37 -6.78 16.01
C THR A 68 -9.04 -6.52 14.66
N ASP A 69 -9.71 -5.37 14.51
CA ASP A 69 -10.39 -5.01 13.26
C ASP A 69 -9.39 -4.75 12.14
N ARG A 70 -8.30 -4.03 12.45
CA ARG A 70 -7.20 -3.76 11.49
C ARG A 70 -6.56 -5.04 10.97
N ALA A 71 -6.25 -5.98 11.89
CA ALA A 71 -5.66 -7.27 11.54
C ALA A 71 -6.63 -8.13 10.72
N ALA A 72 -7.89 -8.20 11.14
CA ALA A 72 -8.91 -8.98 10.46
C ALA A 72 -9.19 -8.45 9.04
N GLU A 73 -9.25 -7.14 8.88
CA GLU A 73 -9.47 -6.54 7.56
C GLU A 73 -8.28 -6.75 6.61
N LEU A 74 -7.05 -6.55 7.09
CA LEU A 74 -5.85 -6.83 6.30
C LEU A 74 -5.81 -8.30 5.87
N LEU A 75 -6.06 -9.22 6.81
CA LEU A 75 -6.09 -10.65 6.54
C LEU A 75 -7.18 -11.02 5.53
N ARG A 76 -8.38 -10.50 5.69
CA ARG A 76 -9.50 -10.71 4.76
C ARG A 76 -9.14 -10.29 3.34
N PHE A 77 -8.57 -9.10 3.16
CA PHE A 77 -8.16 -8.63 1.83
C PHE A 77 -7.00 -9.42 1.25
N TRP A 78 -6.07 -9.86 2.08
CA TRP A 78 -4.98 -10.71 1.60
C TRP A 78 -5.47 -12.07 1.12
N LEU A 79 -6.41 -12.68 1.83
CA LEU A 79 -6.92 -14.02 1.52
C LEU A 79 -7.93 -14.04 0.36
N ASP A 80 -8.52 -12.90 -0.01
CA ASP A 80 -9.47 -12.82 -1.11
C ASP A 80 -8.72 -12.98 -2.46
N PRO A 81 -8.96 -14.07 -3.22
CA PRO A 81 -8.27 -14.30 -4.49
C PRO A 81 -8.58 -13.28 -5.59
N ASN A 82 -9.67 -12.52 -5.45
CA ASN A 82 -10.05 -11.49 -6.41
C ASN A 82 -9.27 -10.19 -6.24
N ILE A 83 -8.58 -10.00 -5.10
CA ILE A 83 -7.79 -8.80 -4.83
C ILE A 83 -6.35 -9.02 -5.30
N SER A 84 -5.87 -8.16 -6.16
CA SER A 84 -4.53 -8.19 -6.73
C SER A 84 -3.53 -7.31 -5.97
N ALA A 85 -4.01 -6.24 -5.34
CA ALA A 85 -3.16 -5.30 -4.61
C ALA A 85 -3.85 -4.74 -3.37
N ILE A 86 -3.03 -4.38 -2.37
CA ILE A 86 -3.45 -3.69 -1.15
C ILE A 86 -2.65 -2.41 -1.04
N PHE A 87 -3.35 -1.27 -0.91
CA PHE A 87 -2.73 0.03 -0.73
C PHE A 87 -3.18 0.65 0.60
N PRO A 88 -2.31 0.67 1.61
CA PRO A 88 -2.55 1.48 2.80
C PRO A 88 -2.47 2.98 2.48
N PRO A 89 -3.29 3.83 3.14
CA PRO A 89 -3.25 5.27 2.90
C PRO A 89 -1.90 5.87 3.26
N TRP A 90 -1.35 5.45 4.38
CA TRP A 90 -0.04 5.82 4.92
C TRP A 90 0.37 4.87 6.05
N GLY A 91 1.49 5.13 6.70
CA GLY A 91 1.95 4.42 7.89
C GLY A 91 1.20 4.81 9.16
N GLY A 92 1.93 5.15 10.19
CA GLY A 92 1.43 5.50 11.53
C GLY A 92 2.47 5.12 12.58
N GLU A 93 1.99 4.71 13.77
CA GLU A 93 2.87 4.39 14.90
C GLU A 93 2.60 2.99 15.50
N LEU A 94 1.44 2.39 15.23
CA LEU A 94 0.94 1.24 15.98
C LEU A 94 0.61 0.02 15.10
N LEU A 95 1.26 -0.11 13.94
CA LEU A 95 1.10 -1.31 13.10
C LEU A 95 1.65 -2.55 13.81
N CYS A 96 2.68 -2.42 14.61
CA CYS A 96 3.27 -3.52 15.36
C CYS A 96 2.23 -4.27 16.22
N GLU A 97 1.16 -3.62 16.67
CA GLU A 97 0.09 -4.26 17.47
C GLU A 97 -0.66 -5.36 16.72
N ILE A 98 -0.72 -5.28 15.39
CA ILE A 98 -1.44 -6.29 14.59
C ILE A 98 -0.57 -7.51 14.24
N LEU A 99 0.76 -7.41 14.34
CA LEU A 99 1.65 -8.51 13.94
C LEU A 99 1.33 -9.84 14.64
N PRO A 100 1.06 -9.88 15.97
CA PRO A 100 0.70 -11.12 16.65
C PRO A 100 -0.67 -11.67 16.23
N LEU A 101 -1.52 -10.84 15.63
CA LEU A 101 -2.89 -11.20 15.24
C LEU A 101 -2.99 -11.64 13.78
N VAL A 102 -1.98 -11.35 12.97
CA VAL A 102 -1.94 -11.72 11.55
C VAL A 102 -1.25 -13.07 11.39
N ASP A 103 -2.00 -14.06 10.91
CA ASP A 103 -1.47 -15.38 10.60
C ASP A 103 -0.63 -15.36 9.32
N ILE A 104 0.68 -15.12 9.48
CA ILE A 104 1.64 -15.06 8.39
C ILE A 104 1.66 -16.35 7.54
N ASN A 105 1.40 -17.52 8.13
CA ASN A 105 1.37 -18.77 7.40
C ASN A 105 0.17 -18.83 6.44
N LYS A 106 -0.97 -18.25 6.83
CA LYS A 106 -2.12 -18.13 5.92
C LYS A 106 -1.81 -17.18 4.77
N LEU A 107 -1.15 -16.06 5.04
CA LEU A 107 -0.72 -15.11 3.99
C LEU A 107 0.22 -15.81 3.00
N SER A 108 1.20 -16.57 3.48
CA SER A 108 2.13 -17.32 2.65
C SER A 108 1.42 -18.32 1.70
N LYS A 109 0.41 -19.01 2.20
CA LYS A 109 -0.37 -19.99 1.42
C LYS A 109 -1.27 -19.34 0.38
N ALA A 110 -1.78 -18.15 0.63
CA ALA A 110 -2.63 -17.41 -0.30
C ALA A 110 -1.88 -16.89 -1.54
N GLY A 111 -0.54 -16.88 -1.48
CA GLY A 111 0.29 -16.41 -2.58
C GLY A 111 0.61 -14.91 -2.53
N PRO A 112 1.44 -14.45 -3.48
CA PRO A 112 1.90 -13.07 -3.53
C PRO A 112 0.81 -12.12 -4.00
N LYS A 113 0.72 -10.98 -3.34
CA LYS A 113 -0.09 -9.82 -3.73
C LYS A 113 0.75 -8.56 -3.63
N TRP A 114 0.44 -7.57 -4.44
CA TRP A 114 1.02 -6.26 -4.25
C TRP A 114 0.58 -5.67 -2.92
N ILE A 115 1.53 -5.22 -2.14
CA ILE A 115 1.32 -4.29 -1.01
C ILE A 115 2.42 -3.25 -1.07
N SER A 116 2.05 -1.99 -1.04
CA SER A 116 2.98 -0.86 -1.19
C SER A 116 2.83 0.16 -0.08
N GLY A 117 3.94 0.77 0.27
CA GLY A 117 4.02 1.86 1.24
C GLY A 117 5.39 1.94 1.92
N PHE A 118 5.50 2.81 2.91
CA PHE A 118 6.70 3.00 3.72
C PHE A 118 6.36 3.40 5.16
N SER A 119 7.36 3.83 5.93
CA SER A 119 7.22 4.22 7.33
C SER A 119 6.79 3.03 8.21
N ASP A 120 5.79 3.15 9.06
CA ASP A 120 5.31 2.11 9.98
C ASP A 120 4.91 0.81 9.24
N LEU A 121 4.47 0.91 7.98
CA LEU A 121 4.17 -0.25 7.13
C LEU A 121 5.36 -1.18 6.93
N SER A 122 6.57 -0.66 7.00
CA SER A 122 7.81 -1.44 6.88
C SER A 122 7.91 -2.53 7.94
N THR A 123 7.30 -2.33 9.10
CA THR A 123 7.22 -3.33 10.19
C THR A 123 6.53 -4.61 9.73
N PHE A 124 5.41 -4.46 9.02
CA PHE A 124 4.69 -5.61 8.44
C PHE A 124 5.43 -6.17 7.22
N PHE A 125 5.92 -5.32 6.32
CA PHE A 125 6.61 -5.75 5.10
C PHE A 125 7.86 -6.57 5.43
N PHE A 126 8.68 -6.09 6.36
CA PHE A 126 9.85 -6.83 6.82
C PHE A 126 9.46 -8.19 7.40
N SER A 127 8.47 -8.22 8.30
CA SER A 127 7.99 -9.46 8.92
C SER A 127 7.44 -10.45 7.89
N LEU A 128 6.66 -9.98 6.92
CA LEU A 128 6.09 -10.81 5.86
C LEU A 128 7.18 -11.38 4.95
N THR A 129 8.03 -10.52 4.40
CA THR A 129 9.05 -10.93 3.42
C THR A 129 10.07 -11.88 4.05
N THR A 130 10.59 -11.58 5.23
CA THR A 130 11.62 -12.43 5.87
C THR A 130 11.10 -13.79 6.33
N ARG A 131 9.79 -13.90 6.60
CA ARG A 131 9.20 -15.16 7.09
C ARG A 131 8.59 -16.02 5.99
N THR A 132 8.29 -15.45 4.82
CA THR A 132 7.52 -16.15 3.79
C THR A 132 8.15 -16.11 2.39
N GLY A 133 9.09 -15.24 2.13
CA GLY A 133 9.61 -14.97 0.78
C GLY A 133 8.65 -14.16 -0.11
N LEU A 134 7.49 -13.73 0.39
CA LEU A 134 6.59 -12.86 -0.38
C LEU A 134 7.19 -11.47 -0.54
N ALA A 135 7.35 -11.04 -1.78
CA ALA A 135 7.87 -9.71 -2.07
C ALA A 135 6.86 -8.61 -1.70
N THR A 136 7.35 -7.55 -1.11
CA THR A 136 6.61 -6.32 -0.80
C THR A 136 7.26 -5.13 -1.48
N LEU A 137 6.51 -4.07 -1.72
CA LEU A 137 7.02 -2.88 -2.38
C LEU A 137 7.20 -1.73 -1.37
N HIS A 138 8.44 -1.49 -0.95
CA HIS A 138 8.79 -0.31 -0.17
C HIS A 138 8.84 0.90 -1.09
N SER A 139 7.76 1.66 -1.17
CA SER A 139 7.57 2.81 -2.07
C SER A 139 6.50 3.74 -1.49
N SER A 140 5.98 4.67 -2.28
CA SER A 140 4.99 5.65 -1.84
C SER A 140 3.73 4.99 -1.25
N ASN A 141 3.16 5.64 -0.25
CA ASN A 141 1.85 5.30 0.28
C ASN A 141 0.74 5.74 -0.70
N LEU A 142 -0.47 5.25 -0.51
CA LEU A 142 -1.59 5.63 -1.37
C LEU A 142 -1.77 7.15 -1.45
N MET A 143 -1.71 7.85 -0.32
CA MET A 143 -1.96 9.29 -0.22
C MET A 143 -0.90 10.14 -0.91
N ASP A 144 0.27 9.56 -1.21
CA ASP A 144 1.33 10.24 -1.98
C ASP A 144 1.10 10.15 -3.49
N LEU A 145 0.15 9.33 -3.94
CA LEU A 145 -0.14 9.08 -5.36
C LEU A 145 -1.23 10.02 -5.93
N ALA A 146 -1.30 11.25 -5.44
CA ALA A 146 -2.18 12.26 -6.02
C ALA A 146 -1.79 12.53 -7.49
N PRO A 147 -2.76 12.67 -8.41
CA PRO A 147 -2.50 12.62 -9.85
C PRO A 147 -1.74 13.80 -10.42
N SER A 148 -1.81 14.97 -9.79
CA SER A 148 -1.13 16.17 -10.29
C SER A 148 0.14 16.48 -9.50
N GLN A 149 1.12 17.09 -10.18
CA GLN A 149 2.37 17.59 -9.61
C GLN A 149 3.22 16.55 -8.84
N THR A 150 2.92 15.27 -9.01
CA THR A 150 3.69 14.21 -8.35
C THR A 150 5.04 14.05 -9.03
N ASP A 151 6.08 13.84 -8.25
CA ASP A 151 7.41 13.50 -8.76
C ASP A 151 7.35 12.31 -9.72
N PRO A 152 8.07 12.35 -10.87
CA PRO A 152 8.11 11.23 -11.82
C PRO A 152 8.49 9.89 -11.21
N LEU A 153 9.30 9.90 -10.16
CA LEU A 153 9.68 8.70 -9.42
C LEU A 153 8.48 8.07 -8.71
N THR A 154 7.66 8.88 -8.05
CA THR A 154 6.41 8.48 -7.39
C THR A 154 5.38 8.01 -8.43
N ASN A 155 5.18 8.77 -9.50
CA ASN A 155 4.28 8.40 -10.59
C ASN A 155 4.68 7.10 -11.29
N GLY A 156 5.97 6.79 -11.36
CA GLY A 156 6.49 5.56 -11.93
C GLY A 156 6.14 4.29 -11.14
N GLN A 157 5.63 4.39 -9.91
CA GLN A 157 5.33 3.23 -9.09
C GLN A 157 4.32 2.29 -9.76
N LEU A 158 3.20 2.82 -10.22
CA LEU A 158 2.15 2.01 -10.87
C LEU A 158 2.67 1.34 -12.15
N SER A 159 3.42 2.07 -12.98
CA SER A 159 4.03 1.53 -14.20
C SER A 159 4.98 0.36 -13.91
N ARG A 160 5.74 0.43 -12.81
CA ARG A 160 6.63 -0.67 -12.38
C ARG A 160 5.84 -1.89 -11.93
N MET A 161 4.75 -1.69 -11.19
CA MET A 161 3.86 -2.79 -10.80
C MET A 161 3.20 -3.45 -12.01
N GLN A 162 2.87 -2.68 -13.05
CA GLN A 162 2.33 -3.18 -14.31
C GLN A 162 3.37 -3.98 -15.10
N ALA A 163 4.63 -3.57 -15.11
CA ALA A 163 5.71 -4.21 -15.84
C ALA A 163 6.32 -5.43 -15.12
N ALA A 164 6.05 -5.65 -13.85
CA ALA A 164 6.78 -6.61 -13.00
C ALA A 164 6.74 -8.06 -13.52
N GLY A 165 5.64 -8.49 -14.13
CA GLY A 165 5.51 -9.85 -14.66
C GLY A 165 6.25 -10.11 -15.99
N SER A 166 6.81 -9.07 -16.62
CA SER A 166 7.49 -9.18 -17.91
C SER A 166 8.98 -9.53 -17.81
N GLY A 167 9.54 -9.69 -16.60
CA GLY A 167 10.98 -9.81 -16.37
C GLY A 167 11.75 -8.49 -16.61
N ALA A 168 11.04 -7.36 -16.69
CA ALA A 168 11.63 -6.06 -16.89
C ALA A 168 12.57 -5.68 -15.73
N THR A 169 13.70 -5.11 -16.08
CA THR A 169 14.63 -4.49 -15.13
C THR A 169 14.67 -2.98 -15.36
N TRP A 170 14.86 -2.22 -14.31
CA TRP A 170 15.03 -0.77 -14.41
C TRP A 170 16.08 -0.29 -13.40
N VAL A 171 16.72 0.81 -13.77
CA VAL A 171 17.61 1.54 -12.87
C VAL A 171 16.84 2.72 -12.31
N GLN A 172 16.79 2.82 -11.00
CA GLN A 172 16.17 3.95 -10.32
C GLN A 172 17.27 4.87 -9.81
N HIS A 173 17.23 6.11 -10.24
CA HIS A 173 18.04 7.20 -9.70
C HIS A 173 17.24 7.97 -8.65
N SER A 174 17.94 8.79 -7.86
CA SER A 174 17.27 9.75 -6.95
C SER A 174 16.43 10.75 -7.76
N SER A 175 15.35 11.25 -7.15
CA SER A 175 14.59 12.37 -7.75
C SER A 175 15.49 13.61 -7.90
N GLN A 176 15.26 14.35 -8.96
CA GLN A 176 15.82 15.69 -9.15
C GLN A 176 14.97 16.77 -8.47
N LEU A 177 13.76 16.40 -8.03
CA LEU A 177 12.84 17.26 -7.32
C LEU A 177 12.93 17.04 -5.82
N HIS A 178 12.74 18.09 -5.05
CA HIS A 178 12.68 18.01 -3.59
C HIS A 178 11.70 19.04 -3.04
N GLN A 179 11.16 18.76 -1.88
CA GLN A 179 10.33 19.69 -1.13
C GLN A 179 11.15 20.29 0.01
N THR A 180 11.05 21.59 0.21
CA THR A 180 11.70 22.29 1.33
C THR A 180 10.89 22.26 2.62
N LYS A 181 9.61 21.91 2.53
CA LYS A 181 8.67 21.78 3.66
C LYS A 181 7.56 20.78 3.31
N TRP A 182 6.97 20.18 4.34
CA TRP A 182 5.76 19.41 4.17
C TRP A 182 4.59 20.26 3.68
N ARG A 183 3.84 19.73 2.72
CA ARG A 183 2.62 20.37 2.23
C ARG A 183 1.46 20.13 3.19
N ASP A 184 0.59 21.12 3.29
CA ASP A 184 -0.68 20.99 4.01
C ASP A 184 -1.72 20.35 3.09
N ILE A 185 -1.73 19.03 3.06
CA ILE A 185 -2.62 18.24 2.18
C ILE A 185 -4.10 18.34 2.53
N GLU A 186 -4.46 18.94 3.66
CA GLU A 186 -5.84 19.26 3.97
C GLU A 186 -6.33 20.47 3.19
N LYS A 187 -5.44 21.43 2.98
CA LYS A 187 -5.72 22.67 2.22
C LYS A 187 -5.34 22.56 0.77
N GLU A 188 -4.22 21.90 0.51
CA GLU A 188 -3.66 21.69 -0.83
C GLU A 188 -3.93 20.23 -1.24
N VAL A 189 -5.19 19.90 -1.47
CA VAL A 189 -5.68 18.51 -1.65
C VAL A 189 -4.91 17.72 -2.72
N ASP A 190 -4.44 18.39 -3.77
CA ASP A 190 -3.71 17.79 -4.89
C ASP A 190 -2.20 18.13 -4.87
N ALA A 191 -1.68 18.56 -3.74
CA ALA A 191 -0.25 18.83 -3.61
C ALA A 191 0.59 17.54 -3.71
N PRO A 192 1.81 17.64 -4.26
CA PRO A 192 2.75 16.54 -4.33
C PRO A 192 3.21 16.08 -2.95
#